data_bc752aa0ceacc45aaffdea102b7b2342
#
_entry.id   bc752aa0ceacc45aaffdea102b7b2342
#
_cell.length_a   1.000
_cell.length_b   1.000
_cell.length_c   1.000
_cell.angle_alpha   90.00
_cell.angle_beta   90.00
_cell.angle_gamma   90.00
#
_symmetry.space_group_name_H-M   'P 1'
#
loop_
_entity.id
_entity.type
_entity.pdbx_description
1 polymer ?
#
loop_
_entity_poly.entity_id
_entity_poly.type
_entity_poly.pdbx_seq_one_letter_code
_entity_poly.pdbx_strand_id
1 'polypeptide(L)'
;KKLLQVGHIERFNPAFRELTKVVANEEVVVLEARRHSPHIDRANDVSVVLDLMIHDIDLVIELANSKVIRLAAVGGCSGDGPMDYVNATLGFQNGVVASLTASKMSHKKIRSLSAHCKQSLIETDFLNHNIHIHRKAHEWYSADHGELLYRNDGFIEEVSTTSIEPLYAE
;
A
#
# COMPACT_ATOMS: atom_id res chain seq x y z
N LYS A 1 0.19 8.16 36.64
CA LYS A 1 0.73 7.72 35.35
C LYS A 1 -0.25 8.12 34.27
N LYS A 2 0.17 9.00 33.34
CA LYS A 2 -0.69 9.42 32.21
C LYS A 2 -0.43 8.46 31.06
N LEU A 3 -1.49 8.13 30.30
CA LEU A 3 -1.38 7.35 29.06
C LEU A 3 -1.06 8.33 27.93
N LEU A 4 -0.12 7.96 27.07
CA LEU A 4 0.21 8.64 25.82
C LEU A 4 0.12 7.60 24.71
N GLN A 5 -0.63 7.93 23.66
CA GLN A 5 -0.73 7.11 22.44
C GLN A 5 -0.37 7.97 21.25
N VAL A 6 0.43 7.43 20.34
CA VAL A 6 0.70 8.05 19.05
C VAL A 6 -0.41 7.65 18.09
N GLY A 7 -1.07 8.63 17.49
CA GLY A 7 -2.12 8.40 16.50
C GLY A 7 -1.50 7.98 15.16
N HIS A 8 -2.08 6.95 14.53
CA HIS A 8 -1.80 6.54 13.16
C HIS A 8 -3.07 6.72 12.32
N ILE A 9 -3.34 7.97 11.96
CA ILE A 9 -4.59 8.42 11.33
C ILE A 9 -4.97 7.62 10.07
N GLU A 10 -3.98 7.14 9.30
CA GLU A 10 -4.24 6.34 8.08
C GLU A 10 -4.89 4.98 8.38
N ARG A 11 -4.81 4.46 9.59
CA ARG A 11 -5.57 3.26 10.02
C ARG A 11 -7.08 3.49 10.01
N PHE A 12 -7.51 4.74 10.11
CA PHE A 12 -8.91 5.15 10.11
C PHE A 12 -9.40 5.57 8.72
N ASN A 13 -8.51 5.56 7.72
CA ASN A 13 -8.88 5.79 6.33
C ASN A 13 -9.91 4.74 5.89
N PRO A 14 -11.08 5.15 5.35
CA PRO A 14 -12.13 4.22 4.95
C PRO A 14 -11.65 3.13 3.99
N ALA A 15 -10.80 3.49 3.01
CA ALA A 15 -10.24 2.53 2.08
C ALA A 15 -9.32 1.52 2.78
N PHE A 16 -8.54 1.94 3.79
CA PHE A 16 -7.71 1.01 4.56
C PHE A 16 -8.55 0.03 5.38
N ARG A 17 -9.62 0.52 6.01
CA ARG A 17 -10.53 -0.35 6.78
C ARG A 17 -11.23 -1.39 5.92
N GLU A 18 -11.60 -1.04 4.70
CA GLU A 18 -12.15 -2.03 3.76
C GLU A 18 -11.06 -2.97 3.23
N LEU A 19 -9.87 -2.44 2.90
CA LEU A 19 -8.72 -3.25 2.49
C LEU A 19 -8.40 -4.34 3.53
N THR A 20 -8.39 -4.01 4.82
CA THR A 20 -8.12 -4.99 5.88
C THR A 20 -9.13 -6.14 5.90
N LYS A 21 -10.41 -5.86 5.61
CA LYS A 21 -11.46 -6.89 5.54
C LYS A 21 -11.26 -7.80 4.32
N VAL A 22 -10.90 -7.22 3.16
CA VAL A 22 -10.62 -7.98 1.94
C VAL A 22 -9.40 -8.88 2.14
N VAL A 23 -8.30 -8.30 2.63
CA VAL A 23 -7.02 -8.99 2.84
C VAL A 23 -7.11 -10.10 3.90
N ALA A 24 -8.02 -10.00 4.87
CA ALA A 24 -8.20 -11.02 5.91
C ALA A 24 -8.57 -12.41 5.35
N ASN A 25 -9.12 -12.48 4.14
CA ASN A 25 -9.50 -13.72 3.46
C ASN A 25 -8.52 -14.11 2.34
N GLU A 26 -7.40 -13.41 2.22
CA GLU A 26 -6.43 -13.60 1.16
C GLU A 26 -5.07 -14.05 1.72
N GLU A 27 -4.31 -14.77 0.94
CA GLU A 27 -2.92 -15.12 1.29
C GLU A 27 -1.98 -14.09 0.65
N VAL A 28 -1.58 -13.08 1.42
CA VAL A 28 -0.70 -12.02 0.99
C VAL A 28 0.72 -12.54 0.80
N VAL A 29 1.34 -12.18 -0.31
CA VAL A 29 2.74 -12.50 -0.65
C VAL A 29 3.60 -11.25 -0.67
N VAL A 30 3.11 -10.17 -1.31
CA VAL A 30 3.83 -8.91 -1.41
C VAL A 30 2.91 -7.75 -1.12
N LEU A 31 3.43 -6.74 -0.43
CA LEU A 31 2.79 -5.44 -0.21
C LEU A 31 3.65 -4.35 -0.89
N GLU A 32 3.03 -3.47 -1.64
CA GLU A 32 3.70 -2.33 -2.25
C GLU A 32 3.00 -1.04 -1.85
N ALA A 33 3.71 -0.12 -1.20
CA ALA A 33 3.17 1.16 -0.80
C ALA A 33 3.93 2.32 -1.45
N ARG A 34 3.19 3.30 -1.96
CA ARG A 34 3.76 4.51 -2.55
C ARG A 34 3.09 5.74 -1.97
N ARG A 35 3.93 6.63 -1.41
CA ARG A 35 3.48 7.90 -0.87
C ARG A 35 4.34 9.03 -1.39
N HIS A 36 3.79 9.76 -2.34
CA HIS A 36 4.46 10.90 -2.95
C HIS A 36 3.72 12.19 -2.63
N SER A 37 4.47 13.25 -2.38
CA SER A 37 3.95 14.60 -2.18
C SER A 37 4.72 15.59 -3.04
N PRO A 38 4.10 16.66 -3.55
CA PRO A 38 4.85 17.78 -4.07
C PRO A 38 5.75 18.38 -2.99
N HIS A 39 6.88 18.93 -3.44
CA HIS A 39 7.75 19.68 -2.57
C HIS A 39 7.00 20.88 -1.97
N ILE A 40 7.05 21.02 -0.65
CA ILE A 40 6.42 22.13 0.08
C ILE A 40 7.50 22.75 0.96
N ASP A 41 7.83 24.02 0.70
CA ASP A 41 8.91 24.75 1.39
C ASP A 41 8.81 24.75 2.93
N ARG A 42 7.60 24.58 3.46
CA ARG A 42 7.34 24.60 4.92
C ARG A 42 7.71 23.31 5.65
N ALA A 43 8.01 22.21 4.95
CA ALA A 43 8.25 20.89 5.54
C ALA A 43 9.69 20.40 5.31
N ASN A 44 10.64 21.31 5.05
CA ASN A 44 12.01 20.95 4.69
C ASN A 44 12.88 20.45 5.85
N ASP A 45 12.43 20.57 7.09
CA ASP A 45 13.24 20.20 8.26
C ASP A 45 13.06 18.73 8.69
N VAL A 46 12.10 18.01 8.09
CA VAL A 46 11.77 16.62 8.47
C VAL A 46 12.03 15.68 7.29
N SER A 47 12.71 14.57 7.56
CA SER A 47 12.95 13.54 6.53
C SER A 47 11.65 12.97 5.99
N VAL A 48 11.65 12.54 4.72
CA VAL A 48 10.53 11.88 4.07
C VAL A 48 10.07 10.61 4.79
N VAL A 49 10.95 9.97 5.56
CA VAL A 49 10.61 8.80 6.36
C VAL A 49 9.66 9.16 7.49
N LEU A 50 9.98 10.20 8.26
CA LEU A 50 9.17 10.61 9.41
C LEU A 50 7.90 11.37 9.02
N ASP A 51 7.91 12.04 7.87
CA ASP A 51 6.77 12.84 7.40
C ASP A 51 5.78 12.01 6.57
N LEU A 52 6.28 11.11 5.72
CA LEU A 52 5.45 10.37 4.77
C LEU A 52 5.49 8.85 4.99
N MET A 53 6.68 8.22 4.98
CA MET A 53 6.81 6.77 4.95
C MET A 53 6.30 6.11 6.23
N ILE A 54 6.36 6.79 7.37
CA ILE A 54 5.91 6.26 8.67
C ILE A 54 4.47 5.77 8.63
N HIS A 55 3.60 6.44 7.87
CA HIS A 55 2.21 6.04 7.69
C HIS A 55 2.12 4.68 6.99
N ASP A 56 2.88 4.50 5.89
CA ASP A 56 2.84 3.27 5.10
C ASP A 56 3.56 2.12 5.80
N ILE A 57 4.61 2.41 6.59
CA ILE A 57 5.26 1.42 7.47
C ILE A 57 4.23 0.83 8.42
N ASP A 58 3.43 1.67 9.05
CA ASP A 58 2.38 1.26 9.98
C ASP A 58 1.33 0.37 9.29
N LEU A 59 0.85 0.79 8.10
CA LEU A 59 -0.15 0.04 7.34
C LEU A 59 0.36 -1.34 6.88
N VAL A 60 1.60 -1.43 6.37
CA VAL A 60 2.12 -2.73 5.91
C VAL A 60 2.42 -3.68 7.06
N ILE A 61 2.81 -3.18 8.24
CA ILE A 61 2.98 -4.00 9.44
C ILE A 61 1.63 -4.58 9.89
N GLU A 62 0.58 -3.76 9.87
CA GLU A 62 -0.78 -4.20 10.20
C GLU A 62 -1.26 -5.29 9.23
N LEU A 63 -1.14 -5.06 7.91
CA LEU A 63 -1.58 -6.02 6.91
C LEU A 63 -0.75 -7.31 6.89
N ALA A 64 0.57 -7.22 7.11
CA ALA A 64 1.42 -8.40 7.18
C ALA A 64 1.17 -9.24 8.44
N ASN A 65 0.63 -8.63 9.49
CA ASN A 65 0.35 -9.24 10.79
C ASN A 65 1.50 -10.15 11.29
N SER A 66 2.75 -9.69 11.13
CA SER A 66 3.95 -10.47 11.41
C SER A 66 5.12 -9.57 11.79
N LYS A 67 6.15 -10.16 12.42
CA LYS A 67 7.35 -9.42 12.82
C LYS A 67 8.25 -9.14 11.63
N VAL A 68 8.76 -7.92 11.52
CA VAL A 68 9.84 -7.56 10.59
C VAL A 68 11.13 -8.24 11.06
N ILE A 69 11.79 -8.99 10.15
CA ILE A 69 13.06 -9.70 10.41
C ILE A 69 14.18 -9.23 9.47
N ARG A 70 13.87 -8.50 8.40
CA ARG A 70 14.84 -7.95 7.46
C ARG A 70 14.41 -6.55 7.07
N LEU A 71 15.39 -5.66 6.90
CA LEU A 71 15.20 -4.29 6.44
C LEU A 71 16.37 -3.91 5.54
N ALA A 72 16.06 -3.35 4.38
CA ALA A 72 17.02 -2.67 3.52
C ALA A 72 16.40 -1.36 3.07
N ALA A 73 17.18 -0.29 3.01
CA ALA A 73 16.70 1.00 2.54
C ALA A 73 17.80 1.78 1.83
N VAL A 74 17.39 2.52 0.81
CA VAL A 74 18.24 3.49 0.08
C VAL A 74 17.44 4.78 -0.05
N GLY A 75 18.12 5.90 0.18
CA GLY A 75 17.51 7.22 0.10
C GLY A 75 18.47 8.27 -0.41
N GLY A 76 17.95 9.43 -0.73
CA GLY A 76 18.71 10.59 -1.20
C GLY A 76 18.01 11.90 -0.86
N CYS A 77 18.73 12.99 -1.08
CA CYS A 77 18.24 14.34 -0.96
C CYS A 77 18.55 15.14 -2.24
N SER A 78 17.69 16.08 -2.56
CA SER A 78 17.87 16.99 -3.71
C SER A 78 18.77 18.19 -3.42
N GLY A 79 19.13 18.41 -2.16
CA GLY A 79 19.96 19.53 -1.68
C GLY A 79 20.62 19.20 -0.36
N ASP A 80 20.99 20.22 0.42
CA ASP A 80 21.68 20.06 1.71
C ASP A 80 20.74 19.71 2.88
N GLY A 81 19.50 19.41 2.60
CA GLY A 81 18.47 19.10 3.60
C GLY A 81 18.36 17.61 3.98
N PRO A 82 17.34 17.25 4.76
CA PRO A 82 17.03 15.87 5.07
C PRO A 82 16.57 15.09 3.82
N MET A 83 16.53 13.76 3.92
CA MET A 83 16.15 12.90 2.78
C MET A 83 14.78 13.26 2.22
N ASP A 84 14.71 13.44 0.89
CA ASP A 84 13.50 13.75 0.12
C ASP A 84 12.89 12.53 -0.55
N TYR A 85 13.70 11.49 -0.74
CA TYR A 85 13.32 10.24 -1.38
C TYR A 85 13.90 9.05 -0.63
N VAL A 86 13.08 8.06 -0.37
CA VAL A 86 13.50 6.79 0.23
C VAL A 86 12.73 5.64 -0.41
N ASN A 87 13.45 4.58 -0.74
CA ASN A 87 12.91 3.27 -1.02
C ASN A 87 13.36 2.31 0.07
N ALA A 88 12.42 1.54 0.63
CA ALA A 88 12.68 0.57 1.68
C ALA A 88 12.02 -0.77 1.37
N THR A 89 12.68 -1.85 1.76
CA THR A 89 12.13 -3.21 1.69
C THR A 89 12.13 -3.83 3.07
N LEU A 90 10.99 -4.37 3.48
CA LEU A 90 10.80 -5.10 4.73
C LEU A 90 10.53 -6.57 4.41
N GLY A 91 11.22 -7.47 5.10
CA GLY A 91 10.91 -8.91 5.08
C GLY A 91 10.31 -9.31 6.41
N PHE A 92 9.18 -10.01 6.37
CA PHE A 92 8.45 -10.46 7.54
C PHE A 92 8.71 -11.93 7.86
N GLN A 93 8.52 -12.30 9.12
CA GLN A 93 8.76 -13.68 9.61
C GLN A 93 7.87 -14.71 8.92
N ASN A 94 6.66 -14.36 8.52
CA ASN A 94 5.73 -15.21 7.78
C ASN A 94 6.02 -15.31 6.27
N GLY A 95 7.11 -14.68 5.79
CA GLY A 95 7.53 -14.72 4.39
C GLY A 95 6.99 -13.57 3.53
N VAL A 96 6.06 -12.76 4.02
CA VAL A 96 5.59 -11.56 3.32
C VAL A 96 6.75 -10.57 3.12
N VAL A 97 6.77 -9.93 1.96
CA VAL A 97 7.72 -8.86 1.64
C VAL A 97 6.94 -7.57 1.41
N ALA A 98 7.39 -6.45 1.98
CA ALA A 98 6.85 -5.14 1.66
C ALA A 98 7.90 -4.24 1.01
N SER A 99 7.50 -3.55 -0.07
CA SER A 99 8.27 -2.50 -0.74
C SER A 99 7.58 -1.16 -0.53
N LEU A 100 8.32 -0.18 0.00
CA LEU A 100 7.79 1.14 0.30
C LEU A 100 8.60 2.22 -0.42
N THR A 101 7.92 3.15 -1.05
CA THR A 101 8.54 4.31 -1.68
C THR A 101 7.89 5.59 -1.18
N ALA A 102 8.68 6.47 -0.59
CA ALA A 102 8.25 7.80 -0.19
C ALA A 102 9.06 8.88 -0.91
N SER A 103 8.39 9.91 -1.38
CA SER A 103 9.03 11.02 -2.12
C SER A 103 8.35 12.35 -1.84
N LYS A 104 9.17 13.37 -1.57
CA LYS A 104 8.78 14.79 -1.55
C LYS A 104 9.10 15.51 -2.88
N MET A 105 9.66 14.79 -3.86
CA MET A 105 10.10 15.32 -5.14
C MET A 105 9.07 15.15 -6.28
N SER A 106 7.88 14.70 -5.96
CA SER A 106 6.83 14.44 -6.94
C SER A 106 6.08 15.73 -7.29
N HIS A 107 5.59 15.84 -8.54
CA HIS A 107 4.70 16.93 -8.95
C HIS A 107 3.23 16.66 -8.64
N LYS A 108 2.87 15.48 -8.15
CA LYS A 108 1.51 15.11 -7.74
C LYS A 108 1.53 14.32 -6.44
N LYS A 109 0.39 14.35 -5.72
CA LYS A 109 0.16 13.46 -4.59
C LYS A 109 -0.13 12.05 -5.09
N ILE A 110 0.50 11.04 -4.45
CA ILE A 110 0.19 9.61 -4.61
C ILE A 110 0.09 9.04 -3.21
N ARG A 111 -0.97 8.29 -2.94
CA ARG A 111 -1.14 7.52 -1.73
C ARG A 111 -1.79 6.20 -2.12
N SER A 112 -1.00 5.19 -2.39
CA SER A 112 -1.51 3.90 -2.85
C SER A 112 -0.82 2.75 -2.13
N LEU A 113 -1.56 1.66 -1.98
CA LEU A 113 -1.06 0.39 -1.49
C LEU A 113 -1.63 -0.74 -2.34
N SER A 114 -0.76 -1.62 -2.82
CA SER A 114 -1.14 -2.83 -3.54
C SER A 114 -0.78 -4.06 -2.71
N ALA A 115 -1.72 -4.99 -2.59
CA ALA A 115 -1.49 -6.30 -1.99
C ALA A 115 -1.54 -7.38 -3.07
N HIS A 116 -0.39 -7.99 -3.32
CA HIS A 116 -0.28 -9.14 -4.22
C HIS A 116 -0.55 -10.41 -3.40
N CYS A 117 -1.69 -11.02 -3.66
CA CYS A 117 -2.12 -12.25 -3.02
C CYS A 117 -1.94 -13.44 -3.98
N LYS A 118 -2.01 -14.66 -3.48
CA LYS A 118 -1.88 -15.84 -4.34
C LYS A 118 -2.92 -15.91 -5.45
N GLN A 119 -4.15 -15.43 -5.20
CA GLN A 119 -5.28 -15.56 -6.13
C GLN A 119 -5.82 -14.21 -6.63
N SER A 120 -5.28 -13.09 -6.12
CA SER A 120 -5.76 -11.75 -6.45
C SER A 120 -4.66 -10.71 -6.36
N LEU A 121 -4.86 -9.59 -7.06
CA LEU A 121 -4.14 -8.34 -6.86
C LEU A 121 -5.17 -7.32 -6.36
N ILE A 122 -4.88 -6.70 -5.21
CA ILE A 122 -5.75 -5.68 -4.62
C ILE A 122 -5.01 -4.36 -4.69
N GLU A 123 -5.56 -3.38 -5.41
CA GLU A 123 -5.00 -2.04 -5.54
C GLU A 123 -5.89 -1.04 -4.80
N THR A 124 -5.29 -0.24 -3.93
CA THR A 124 -5.98 0.75 -3.11
C THR A 124 -5.44 2.14 -3.39
N ASP A 125 -6.32 3.08 -3.70
CA ASP A 125 -6.04 4.52 -3.76
C ASP A 125 -6.67 5.20 -2.54
N PHE A 126 -5.82 5.64 -1.61
CA PHE A 126 -6.26 6.32 -0.39
C PHE A 126 -6.72 7.76 -0.60
N LEU A 127 -6.38 8.39 -1.74
CA LEU A 127 -6.84 9.74 -2.06
C LEU A 127 -8.27 9.74 -2.57
N ASN A 128 -8.59 8.75 -3.42
CA ASN A 128 -9.91 8.61 -4.05
C ASN A 128 -10.81 7.61 -3.30
N HIS A 129 -10.29 6.96 -2.27
CA HIS A 129 -10.99 5.94 -1.48
C HIS A 129 -11.51 4.75 -2.31
N ASN A 130 -10.77 4.36 -3.36
CA ASN A 130 -11.12 3.28 -4.26
C ASN A 130 -10.27 2.04 -4.00
N ILE A 131 -10.88 0.88 -4.14
CA ILE A 131 -10.21 -0.43 -4.10
C ILE A 131 -10.61 -1.19 -5.35
N HIS A 132 -9.62 -1.69 -6.09
CA HIS A 132 -9.81 -2.56 -7.22
C HIS A 132 -9.23 -3.94 -6.88
N ILE A 133 -10.04 -4.98 -7.03
CA ILE A 133 -9.65 -6.36 -6.79
C ILE A 133 -9.61 -7.08 -8.13
N HIS A 134 -8.42 -7.42 -8.59
CA HIS A 134 -8.19 -8.17 -9.81
C HIS A 134 -8.13 -9.64 -9.47
N ARG A 135 -9.08 -10.44 -9.95
CA ARG A 135 -9.11 -11.89 -9.74
C ARG A 135 -8.88 -12.62 -11.05
N LYS A 136 -8.23 -13.78 -10.98
CA LYS A 136 -8.18 -14.70 -12.11
C LYS A 136 -9.57 -15.30 -12.31
N ALA A 137 -10.07 -15.21 -13.53
CA ALA A 137 -11.21 -16.05 -13.94
C ALA A 137 -10.72 -17.47 -14.25
N HIS A 138 -11.68 -18.40 -14.36
CA HIS A 138 -11.38 -19.76 -14.73
C HIS A 138 -10.74 -19.84 -16.12
N GLU A 139 -9.65 -20.60 -16.22
CA GLU A 139 -9.04 -20.93 -17.49
C GLU A 139 -9.95 -21.93 -18.20
N TRP A 140 -10.51 -21.54 -19.32
CA TRP A 140 -11.27 -22.44 -20.19
C TRP A 140 -10.38 -22.85 -21.36
N TYR A 141 -10.19 -24.15 -21.52
CA TYR A 141 -9.61 -24.73 -22.72
C TYR A 141 -10.76 -25.21 -23.60
N SER A 142 -10.99 -24.52 -24.70
CA SER A 142 -11.90 -24.99 -25.74
C SER A 142 -11.07 -25.54 -26.90
N ALA A 143 -11.24 -26.83 -27.21
CA ALA A 143 -10.67 -27.42 -28.41
C ALA A 143 -11.76 -27.41 -29.47
N ASP A 144 -11.78 -26.42 -30.34
CA ASP A 144 -12.58 -26.41 -31.54
C ASP A 144 -11.66 -26.54 -32.76
N HIS A 145 -11.90 -27.52 -33.59
CA HIS A 145 -11.16 -27.83 -34.82
C HIS A 145 -9.62 -27.99 -34.74
N GLY A 146 -9.10 -28.41 -33.55
CA GLY A 146 -7.68 -28.71 -33.35
C GLY A 146 -6.82 -27.49 -32.97
N GLU A 147 -7.38 -26.33 -32.78
CA GLU A 147 -6.71 -25.18 -32.20
C GLU A 147 -7.09 -25.01 -30.71
N LEU A 148 -6.07 -24.90 -29.85
CA LEU A 148 -6.24 -24.56 -28.44
C LEU A 148 -6.47 -23.05 -28.31
N LEU A 149 -7.71 -22.65 -28.10
CA LEU A 149 -8.03 -21.27 -27.73
C LEU A 149 -7.87 -21.10 -26.22
N TYR A 150 -6.81 -20.38 -25.83
CA TYR A 150 -6.61 -19.95 -24.46
C TYR A 150 -7.33 -18.63 -24.24
N ARG A 151 -8.30 -18.60 -23.32
CA ARG A 151 -8.96 -17.38 -22.89
C ARG A 151 -8.77 -17.19 -21.39
N ASN A 152 -8.14 -16.08 -21.01
CA ASN A 152 -7.97 -15.66 -19.63
C ASN A 152 -8.91 -14.45 -19.38
N ASP A 153 -10.08 -14.72 -18.86
CA ASP A 153 -11.04 -13.68 -18.50
C ASP A 153 -10.84 -13.33 -17.01
N GLY A 154 -9.96 -12.33 -16.75
CA GLY A 154 -9.89 -11.70 -15.43
C GLY A 154 -11.09 -10.77 -15.22
N PHE A 155 -11.58 -10.65 -14.00
CA PHE A 155 -12.59 -9.64 -13.66
C PHE A 155 -12.06 -8.72 -12.57
N ILE A 156 -12.57 -7.49 -12.57
CA ILE A 156 -12.20 -6.44 -11.62
C ILE A 156 -13.44 -6.13 -10.79
N GLU A 157 -13.33 -6.32 -9.49
CA GLU A 157 -14.33 -5.86 -8.52
C GLU A 157 -13.91 -4.48 -8.04
N GLU A 158 -14.81 -3.51 -8.10
CA GLU A 158 -14.59 -2.17 -7.55
C GLU A 158 -15.34 -2.06 -6.23
N VAL A 159 -14.61 -1.70 -5.18
CA VAL A 159 -15.19 -1.45 -3.85
C VAL A 159 -15.09 0.04 -3.57
N SER A 160 -16.24 0.71 -3.61
CA SER A 160 -16.35 2.11 -3.22
C SER A 160 -16.59 2.23 -1.72
N THR A 161 -15.86 3.13 -1.07
CA THR A 161 -16.00 3.36 0.37
C THR A 161 -16.74 4.65 0.65
N THR A 162 -17.52 4.69 1.74
CA THR A 162 -18.14 5.94 2.20
C THR A 162 -17.09 6.87 2.78
N SER A 163 -17.08 8.11 2.31
CA SER A 163 -16.15 9.14 2.78
C SER A 163 -16.49 9.57 4.21
N ILE A 164 -15.74 9.06 5.18
CA ILE A 164 -15.68 9.60 6.54
C ILE A 164 -14.27 10.15 6.72
N GLU A 165 -14.15 11.38 7.19
CA GLU A 165 -12.83 11.95 7.41
C GLU A 165 -12.10 11.16 8.50
N PRO A 166 -10.88 10.64 8.24
CA PRO A 166 -10.15 9.76 9.15
C PRO A 166 -9.94 10.36 10.55
N LEU A 167 -9.73 11.68 10.63
CA LEU A 167 -9.53 12.38 11.90
C LEU A 167 -10.74 12.33 12.82
N TYR A 168 -11.97 12.24 12.29
CA TYR A 168 -13.17 12.07 13.09
C TYR A 168 -13.41 10.62 13.53
N ALA A 169 -12.76 9.68 12.88
CA ALA A 169 -12.89 8.25 13.18
C ALA A 169 -11.86 7.76 14.20
N GLU A 170 -10.77 8.53 14.44
CA GLU A 170 -9.74 8.27 15.45
C GLU A 170 -10.25 8.64 16.86
#